data_5873f7b7a295dad411c66968519b25ea
#
_entry.id   5873f7b7a295dad411c66968519b25ea
#
_cell.length_a   1.000
_cell.length_b   1.000
_cell.length_c   1.000
_cell.angle_alpha   90.00
_cell.angle_beta   90.00
_cell.angle_gamma   90.00
#
_symmetry.space_group_name_H-M   'P 1'
#
loop_
_entity.id
_entity.type
_entity.pdbx_description
1 polymer ?
#
loop_
_entity_poly.entity_id
_entity_poly.type
_entity_poly.pdbx_seq_one_letter_code
_entity_poly.pdbx_strand_id
1 'polypeptide(L)'
;MPSTKRPAETLGTEFKYEPCKVVAEIGCNHMGSMDIAKELMKLAMESGATYAKFQKRCPKELLTPEQYNKPHPVPANAYGATYGAHREFLEFSLEQHKELYEYGKKIGIGWATSVWDVTSAKEMIQIPCDFLKVPSACNNHFPMLTFLRDEYAGDVHISTGMTTKEEIEEVVKFFENGKNGNQAKTRLVVYNCTSGYPVPFPDVCMLEINRLNELYGHRIKEIAFSGHHLGIAIDIAAYTLGAKWIERHFTKDRTWKGAPLLPPASPPSSLRAPAPARHPPSSLQPPARLCAGTDHAASLEPAGLGKMCRDLVATHEALTLKPSDILEIETEQRNKLKYRKQ
;
A
#
# COMPACT_ATOMS: atom_id res chain seq x y z
N MET A 1 29.95 12.71 -28.71
CA MET A 1 29.21 13.22 -27.55
C MET A 1 29.97 12.79 -26.32
N PRO A 2 30.39 13.69 -25.42
CA PRO A 2 31.17 13.30 -24.25
C PRO A 2 30.25 12.62 -23.24
N SER A 3 30.65 11.42 -22.79
CA SER A 3 30.09 10.67 -21.68
C SER A 3 30.21 11.51 -20.42
N THR A 4 29.10 11.99 -19.88
CA THR A 4 29.04 12.57 -18.54
C THR A 4 29.14 11.43 -17.53
N LYS A 5 30.37 11.07 -17.16
CA LYS A 5 30.63 10.31 -15.93
C LYS A 5 30.11 11.17 -14.78
N ARG A 6 29.05 10.73 -14.10
CA ARG A 6 28.72 11.28 -12.78
C ARG A 6 29.91 11.01 -11.86
N PRO A 7 30.46 12.01 -11.19
CA PRO A 7 31.55 11.78 -10.24
C PRO A 7 31.04 10.87 -9.11
N ALA A 8 31.80 9.83 -8.78
CA ALA A 8 31.54 8.94 -7.65
C ALA A 8 31.57 9.66 -6.27
N GLU A 9 31.93 10.95 -6.29
CA GLU A 9 32.10 11.80 -5.10
C GLU A 9 30.81 12.47 -4.60
N THR A 10 29.66 12.28 -5.26
CA THR A 10 28.38 12.91 -4.85
C THR A 10 27.37 11.93 -4.21
N LEU A 11 27.74 10.69 -3.95
CA LEU A 11 27.03 9.86 -2.98
C LEU A 11 27.52 10.29 -1.59
N GLY A 12 26.94 11.40 -1.09
CA GLY A 12 27.21 11.86 0.26
C GLY A 12 27.05 10.72 1.27
N THR A 13 27.90 10.72 2.26
CA THR A 13 28.00 9.76 3.37
C THR A 13 26.72 9.63 4.22
N GLU A 14 25.59 10.14 3.80
CA GLU A 14 24.33 10.24 4.56
C GLU A 14 23.11 9.56 3.93
N PHE A 15 23.27 8.70 2.92
CA PHE A 15 22.11 7.95 2.39
C PHE A 15 21.81 6.77 3.32
N LYS A 16 21.10 7.05 4.41
CA LYS A 16 20.67 6.04 5.37
C LYS A 16 19.25 5.61 5.07
N TYR A 17 19.07 4.34 4.73
CA TYR A 17 17.75 3.73 4.67
C TYR A 17 17.19 3.55 6.08
N GLU A 18 15.95 3.98 6.31
CA GLU A 18 15.20 3.61 7.50
C GLU A 18 14.55 2.24 7.29
N PRO A 19 14.38 1.43 8.36
CA PRO A 19 13.65 0.17 8.25
C PRO A 19 12.27 0.36 7.63
N CYS A 20 11.91 -0.51 6.70
CA CYS A 20 10.63 -0.45 6.02
C CYS A 20 9.46 -0.73 6.97
N LYS A 21 8.45 0.11 6.96
CA LYS A 21 7.20 -0.11 7.71
C LYS A 21 6.22 -0.88 6.82
N VAL A 22 5.79 -2.05 7.27
CA VAL A 22 4.89 -2.92 6.51
C VAL A 22 3.47 -2.81 7.05
N VAL A 23 2.52 -2.48 6.18
CA VAL A 23 1.10 -2.38 6.48
C VAL A 23 0.35 -3.56 5.86
N ALA A 24 -0.16 -4.44 6.72
CA ALA A 24 -1.06 -5.51 6.33
C ALA A 24 -2.49 -4.95 6.22
N GLU A 25 -2.97 -4.69 5.00
CA GLU A 25 -4.33 -4.23 4.73
C GLU A 25 -5.31 -5.40 4.84
N ILE A 26 -5.94 -5.54 5.99
CA ILE A 26 -7.00 -6.53 6.23
C ILE A 26 -8.27 -6.10 5.47
N GLY A 27 -8.50 -4.80 5.39
CA GLY A 27 -9.65 -4.25 4.66
C GLY A 27 -10.98 -4.80 5.16
N CYS A 28 -11.72 -5.46 4.29
CA CYS A 28 -12.97 -6.17 4.61
C CYS A 28 -12.80 -7.70 4.65
N ASN A 29 -11.57 -8.22 4.60
CA ASN A 29 -11.30 -9.67 4.60
C ASN A 29 -11.70 -10.36 5.91
N HIS A 30 -12.05 -9.61 6.94
CA HIS A 30 -12.65 -10.09 8.20
C HIS A 30 -14.12 -10.53 8.07
N MET A 31 -14.77 -10.29 6.94
CA MET A 31 -16.14 -10.75 6.65
C MET A 31 -17.18 -10.36 7.73
N GLY A 32 -17.04 -9.18 8.36
CA GLY A 32 -17.91 -8.69 9.43
C GLY A 32 -17.69 -9.35 10.80
N SER A 33 -16.69 -10.23 10.97
CA SER A 33 -16.42 -10.94 12.22
C SER A 33 -15.24 -10.33 12.98
N MET A 34 -15.46 -9.98 14.24
CA MET A 34 -14.42 -9.50 15.16
C MET A 34 -13.37 -10.58 15.47
N ASP A 35 -13.78 -11.83 15.57
CA ASP A 35 -12.86 -12.95 15.85
C ASP A 35 -11.90 -13.16 14.66
N ILE A 36 -12.43 -13.13 13.42
CA ILE A 36 -11.62 -13.21 12.22
C ILE A 36 -10.70 -11.98 12.11
N ALA A 37 -11.21 -10.78 12.42
CA ALA A 37 -10.39 -9.57 12.41
C ALA A 37 -9.19 -9.68 13.36
N LYS A 38 -9.42 -10.15 14.60
CA LYS A 38 -8.34 -10.38 15.58
C LYS A 38 -7.39 -11.50 15.15
N GLU A 39 -7.90 -12.58 14.57
CA GLU A 39 -7.07 -13.65 14.01
C GLU A 39 -6.15 -13.10 12.90
N LEU A 40 -6.69 -12.30 11.97
CA LEU A 40 -5.91 -11.67 10.90
C LEU A 40 -4.86 -10.70 11.45
N MET A 41 -5.18 -9.90 12.47
CA MET A 41 -4.19 -9.05 13.15
C MET A 41 -3.05 -9.87 13.75
N LYS A 42 -3.37 -10.98 14.42
CA LYS A 42 -2.37 -11.87 15.01
C LYS A 42 -1.48 -12.49 13.93
N LEU A 43 -2.05 -13.02 12.86
CA LEU A 43 -1.31 -13.58 11.73
C LEU A 43 -0.42 -12.53 11.02
N ALA A 44 -0.90 -11.28 10.89
CA ALA A 44 -0.10 -10.19 10.34
C ALA A 44 1.10 -9.86 11.24
N MET A 45 0.90 -9.80 12.56
CA MET A 45 1.97 -9.60 13.54
C MET A 45 3.00 -10.72 13.50
N GLU A 46 2.55 -11.99 13.53
CA GLU A 46 3.42 -13.16 13.44
C GLU A 46 4.20 -13.23 12.11
N SER A 47 3.66 -12.64 11.05
CA SER A 47 4.32 -12.49 9.75
C SER A 47 5.30 -11.31 9.67
N GLY A 48 5.42 -10.50 10.74
CA GLY A 48 6.36 -9.38 10.80
C GLY A 48 5.82 -8.04 10.27
N ALA A 49 4.51 -7.89 10.07
CA ALA A 49 3.92 -6.60 9.72
C ALA A 49 4.02 -5.61 10.88
N THR A 50 4.26 -4.34 10.55
CA THR A 50 4.32 -3.25 11.54
C THR A 50 2.90 -2.80 11.94
N TYR A 51 1.98 -2.79 10.99
CA TYR A 51 0.59 -2.35 11.17
C TYR A 51 -0.40 -3.32 10.55
N ALA A 52 -1.54 -3.50 11.23
CA ALA A 52 -2.76 -4.07 10.67
C ALA A 52 -3.74 -2.93 10.35
N LYS A 53 -4.20 -2.85 9.11
CA LYS A 53 -5.07 -1.78 8.66
C LYS A 53 -6.45 -2.30 8.25
N PHE A 54 -7.46 -1.55 8.65
CA PHE A 54 -8.87 -1.78 8.33
C PHE A 54 -9.43 -0.68 7.44
N GLN A 55 -10.74 -0.68 7.26
CA GLN A 55 -11.45 0.34 6.51
C GLN A 55 -12.69 0.76 7.29
N LYS A 56 -13.01 2.04 7.26
CA LYS A 56 -14.22 2.60 7.85
C LYS A 56 -14.96 3.44 6.82
N ARG A 57 -16.22 3.12 6.62
CA ARG A 57 -17.13 3.81 5.69
C ARG A 57 -18.45 4.11 6.37
N CYS A 58 -19.11 5.14 5.91
CA CYS A 58 -20.54 5.36 6.09
C CYS A 58 -21.27 5.06 4.76
N PRO A 59 -21.80 3.84 4.53
CA PRO A 59 -22.38 3.48 3.24
C PRO A 59 -23.48 4.43 2.77
N LYS A 60 -24.23 5.02 3.70
CA LYS A 60 -25.29 5.99 3.39
C LYS A 60 -24.76 7.36 2.93
N GLU A 61 -23.55 7.75 3.33
CA GLU A 61 -22.90 8.96 2.84
C GLU A 61 -22.23 8.73 1.48
N LEU A 62 -21.68 7.52 1.27
CA LEU A 62 -20.90 7.20 0.06
C LEU A 62 -21.76 6.75 -1.13
N LEU A 63 -22.91 6.15 -0.89
CA LEU A 63 -23.74 5.56 -1.93
C LEU A 63 -24.97 6.44 -2.18
N THR A 64 -25.27 6.69 -3.46
CA THR A 64 -26.58 7.24 -3.80
C THR A 64 -27.70 6.25 -3.42
N PRO A 65 -28.93 6.71 -3.16
CA PRO A 65 -30.05 5.80 -2.89
C PRO A 65 -30.22 4.71 -3.94
N GLU A 66 -29.95 5.04 -5.21
CA GLU A 66 -30.01 4.08 -6.30
C GLU A 66 -28.90 3.01 -6.18
N GLN A 67 -27.65 3.42 -5.92
CA GLN A 67 -26.53 2.49 -5.73
C GLN A 67 -26.73 1.61 -4.49
N TYR A 68 -27.24 2.19 -3.40
CA TYR A 68 -27.50 1.48 -2.14
C TYR A 68 -28.52 0.35 -2.33
N ASN A 69 -29.57 0.59 -3.10
CA ASN A 69 -30.68 -0.37 -3.30
C ASN A 69 -30.45 -1.38 -4.44
N LYS A 70 -29.39 -1.22 -5.24
CA LYS A 70 -29.04 -2.22 -6.27
C LYS A 70 -28.61 -3.55 -5.64
N PRO A 71 -28.88 -4.70 -6.28
CA PRO A 71 -28.32 -5.98 -5.85
C PRO A 71 -26.79 -5.96 -6.00
N HIS A 72 -26.09 -6.79 -5.20
CA HIS A 72 -24.65 -6.96 -5.34
C HIS A 72 -24.30 -7.51 -6.74
N PRO A 73 -23.28 -6.95 -7.45
CA PRO A 73 -22.93 -7.38 -8.81
C PRO A 73 -22.57 -8.88 -8.91
N VAL A 74 -22.08 -9.47 -7.81
CA VAL A 74 -21.78 -10.90 -7.71
C VAL A 74 -22.57 -11.48 -6.53
N PRO A 75 -23.77 -12.04 -6.75
CA PRO A 75 -24.66 -12.51 -5.68
C PRO A 75 -24.00 -13.51 -4.72
N ALA A 76 -23.11 -14.39 -5.21
CA ALA A 76 -22.38 -15.36 -4.40
C ALA A 76 -21.51 -14.69 -3.31
N ASN A 77 -21.11 -13.45 -3.50
CA ASN A 77 -20.28 -12.67 -2.58
C ASN A 77 -21.10 -11.74 -1.67
N ALA A 78 -22.41 -11.66 -1.86
CA ALA A 78 -23.26 -10.76 -1.11
C ALA A 78 -23.44 -11.20 0.36
N TYR A 79 -23.43 -10.22 1.26
CA TYR A 79 -23.76 -10.35 2.69
C TYR A 79 -25.11 -9.67 3.01
N GLY A 80 -25.89 -9.28 2.00
CA GLY A 80 -27.17 -8.62 2.16
C GLY A 80 -27.96 -8.61 0.85
N ALA A 81 -29.25 -8.29 0.92
CA ALA A 81 -30.15 -8.27 -0.24
C ALA A 81 -29.80 -7.13 -1.24
N THR A 82 -29.26 -6.03 -0.74
CA THR A 82 -28.83 -4.88 -1.53
C THR A 82 -27.33 -4.65 -1.35
N TYR A 83 -26.73 -3.87 -2.26
CA TYR A 83 -25.33 -3.49 -2.15
C TYR A 83 -25.05 -2.67 -0.88
N GLY A 84 -25.96 -1.78 -0.50
CA GLY A 84 -25.87 -1.03 0.75
C GLY A 84 -25.89 -1.93 1.98
N ALA A 85 -26.83 -2.87 2.07
CA ALA A 85 -26.90 -3.84 3.16
C ALA A 85 -25.66 -4.74 3.22
N HIS A 86 -25.11 -5.16 2.06
CA HIS A 86 -23.83 -5.87 2.00
C HIS A 86 -22.71 -5.05 2.59
N ARG A 87 -22.63 -3.74 2.25
CA ARG A 87 -21.59 -2.85 2.79
C ARG A 87 -21.76 -2.65 4.28
N GLU A 88 -22.96 -2.38 4.77
CA GLU A 88 -23.23 -2.20 6.21
C GLU A 88 -22.86 -3.44 7.03
N PHE A 89 -23.10 -4.64 6.51
CA PHE A 89 -22.69 -5.89 7.19
C PHE A 89 -21.18 -5.98 7.42
N LEU A 90 -20.38 -5.42 6.52
CA LEU A 90 -18.93 -5.45 6.58
C LEU A 90 -18.30 -4.31 7.40
N GLU A 91 -19.10 -3.33 7.82
CA GLU A 91 -18.58 -2.19 8.58
C GLU A 91 -18.58 -2.47 10.08
N PHE A 92 -17.47 -2.16 10.72
CA PHE A 92 -17.37 -2.17 12.18
C PHE A 92 -17.79 -0.84 12.78
N SER A 93 -18.37 -0.89 13.99
CA SER A 93 -18.69 0.30 14.78
C SER A 93 -17.41 0.96 15.32
N LEU A 94 -17.54 2.19 15.83
CA LEU A 94 -16.45 2.87 16.52
C LEU A 94 -15.92 2.05 17.70
N GLU A 95 -16.81 1.43 18.49
CA GLU A 95 -16.47 0.60 19.65
C GLU A 95 -15.68 -0.64 19.22
N GLN A 96 -16.07 -1.28 18.12
CA GLN A 96 -15.35 -2.41 17.57
C GLN A 96 -13.95 -1.99 17.06
N HIS A 97 -13.82 -0.84 16.43
CA HIS A 97 -12.52 -0.29 16.05
C HIS A 97 -11.64 0.05 17.26
N LYS A 98 -12.21 0.59 18.34
CA LYS A 98 -11.50 0.79 19.62
C LYS A 98 -11.02 -0.53 20.22
N GLU A 99 -11.86 -1.57 20.18
CA GLU A 99 -11.50 -2.91 20.64
C GLU A 99 -10.34 -3.51 19.82
N LEU A 100 -10.33 -3.34 18.48
CA LEU A 100 -9.22 -3.77 17.62
C LEU A 100 -7.94 -2.98 17.90
N TYR A 101 -8.04 -1.67 18.15
CA TYR A 101 -6.90 -0.85 18.54
C TYR A 101 -6.26 -1.35 19.85
N GLU A 102 -7.07 -1.57 20.90
CA GLU A 102 -6.56 -2.10 22.17
C GLU A 102 -6.02 -3.54 22.03
N TYR A 103 -6.65 -4.35 21.18
CA TYR A 103 -6.12 -5.67 20.87
C TYR A 103 -4.76 -5.59 20.16
N GLY A 104 -4.59 -4.67 19.20
CA GLY A 104 -3.31 -4.42 18.54
C GLY A 104 -2.19 -4.07 19.53
N LYS A 105 -2.46 -3.16 20.46
CA LYS A 105 -1.52 -2.82 21.56
C LYS A 105 -1.14 -4.05 22.40
N LYS A 106 -2.12 -4.88 22.73
CA LYS A 106 -1.90 -6.09 23.52
C LYS A 106 -0.98 -7.10 22.85
N ILE A 107 -1.10 -7.28 21.52
CA ILE A 107 -0.30 -8.25 20.77
C ILE A 107 0.97 -7.65 20.15
N GLY A 108 1.18 -6.32 20.23
CA GLY A 108 2.38 -5.65 19.75
C GLY A 108 2.37 -5.32 18.25
N ILE A 109 1.19 -5.08 17.64
CA ILE A 109 1.07 -4.57 16.27
C ILE A 109 0.35 -3.22 16.26
N GLY A 110 0.82 -2.28 15.45
CA GLY A 110 0.13 -1.02 15.22
C GLY A 110 -1.23 -1.24 14.56
N TRP A 111 -2.20 -0.39 14.89
CA TRP A 111 -3.52 -0.40 14.27
C TRP A 111 -3.72 0.87 13.46
N ALA A 112 -4.32 0.75 12.28
CA ALA A 112 -4.70 1.88 11.44
C ALA A 112 -6.00 1.57 10.68
N THR A 113 -6.58 2.59 10.07
CA THR A 113 -7.76 2.42 9.21
C THR A 113 -7.78 3.41 8.06
N SER A 114 -8.41 3.01 6.96
CA SER A 114 -8.77 3.93 5.89
C SER A 114 -10.12 4.57 6.21
N VAL A 115 -10.23 5.88 6.01
CA VAL A 115 -11.48 6.64 6.10
C VAL A 115 -11.91 7.09 4.71
N TRP A 116 -13.20 6.92 4.40
CA TRP A 116 -13.73 7.13 3.04
C TRP A 116 -14.64 8.35 2.94
N ASP A 117 -15.10 8.87 4.07
CA ASP A 117 -16.08 9.95 4.19
C ASP A 117 -15.86 10.76 5.46
N VAL A 118 -16.57 11.89 5.58
CA VAL A 118 -16.42 12.81 6.73
C VAL A 118 -16.91 12.16 8.03
N THR A 119 -17.99 11.39 7.98
CA THR A 119 -18.52 10.68 9.14
C THR A 119 -17.51 9.68 9.69
N SER A 120 -16.93 8.87 8.80
CA SER A 120 -15.88 7.91 9.16
C SER A 120 -14.62 8.60 9.72
N ALA A 121 -14.20 9.72 9.13
CA ALA A 121 -13.08 10.49 9.66
C ALA A 121 -13.35 11.00 11.08
N LYS A 122 -14.55 11.58 11.34
CA LYS A 122 -14.96 12.05 12.67
C LYS A 122 -15.02 10.96 13.74
N GLU A 123 -15.42 9.75 13.35
CA GLU A 123 -15.40 8.60 14.26
C GLU A 123 -13.96 8.16 14.56
N MET A 124 -13.12 8.01 13.53
CA MET A 124 -11.81 7.38 13.68
C MET A 124 -10.76 8.28 14.35
N ILE A 125 -10.86 9.60 14.29
CA ILE A 125 -9.95 10.49 15.06
C ILE A 125 -10.10 10.35 16.58
N GLN A 126 -11.16 9.70 17.06
CA GLN A 126 -11.34 9.40 18.48
C GLN A 126 -10.44 8.26 18.97
N ILE A 127 -9.78 7.54 18.05
CA ILE A 127 -8.81 6.50 18.34
C ILE A 127 -7.41 7.11 18.17
N PRO A 128 -6.54 7.07 19.20
CA PRO A 128 -5.22 7.70 19.14
C PRO A 128 -4.23 6.81 18.35
N CYS A 129 -4.53 6.56 17.07
CA CYS A 129 -3.67 5.80 16.16
C CYS A 129 -2.62 6.72 15.51
N ASP A 130 -1.52 6.11 15.04
CA ASP A 130 -0.39 6.82 14.46
C ASP A 130 -0.76 7.50 13.13
N PHE A 131 -1.61 6.86 12.33
CA PHE A 131 -2.06 7.43 11.06
C PHE A 131 -3.48 6.99 10.67
N LEU A 132 -4.12 7.84 9.88
CA LEU A 132 -5.33 7.52 9.13
C LEU A 132 -5.04 7.58 7.64
N LYS A 133 -5.62 6.66 6.87
CA LYS A 133 -5.41 6.59 5.43
C LYS A 133 -6.63 7.08 4.65
N VAL A 134 -6.35 7.85 3.60
CA VAL A 134 -7.32 8.24 2.57
C VAL A 134 -7.05 7.36 1.34
N PRO A 135 -8.01 6.52 0.91
CA PRO A 135 -7.85 5.68 -0.26
C PRO A 135 -7.91 6.51 -1.55
N SER A 136 -7.41 5.93 -2.64
CA SER A 136 -7.37 6.59 -3.95
C SER A 136 -8.71 7.16 -4.42
N ALA A 137 -9.81 6.50 -4.07
CA ALA A 137 -11.16 6.92 -4.48
C ALA A 137 -11.65 8.21 -3.80
N CYS A 138 -11.00 8.64 -2.71
CA CYS A 138 -11.43 9.77 -1.88
C CYS A 138 -10.32 10.82 -1.69
N ASN A 139 -9.22 10.71 -2.41
CA ASN A 139 -8.04 11.55 -2.17
C ASN A 139 -8.23 13.03 -2.56
N ASN A 140 -9.28 13.36 -3.28
CA ASN A 140 -9.71 14.72 -3.62
C ASN A 140 -11.00 15.14 -2.87
N HIS A 141 -11.41 14.41 -1.84
CA HIS A 141 -12.56 14.77 -1.01
C HIS A 141 -12.15 15.84 0.01
N PHE A 142 -11.98 17.09 -0.44
CA PHE A 142 -11.47 18.20 0.37
C PHE A 142 -12.22 18.46 1.67
N PRO A 143 -13.56 18.29 1.79
CA PRO A 143 -14.24 18.38 3.09
C PRO A 143 -13.66 17.39 4.13
N MET A 144 -13.40 16.13 3.75
CA MET A 144 -12.77 15.14 4.63
C MET A 144 -11.29 15.47 4.87
N LEU A 145 -10.55 15.87 3.82
CA LEU A 145 -9.15 16.26 3.96
C LEU A 145 -8.99 17.47 4.88
N THR A 146 -9.90 18.46 4.83
CA THR A 146 -9.91 19.62 5.73
C THR A 146 -10.03 19.15 7.18
N PHE A 147 -10.97 18.25 7.44
CA PHE A 147 -11.16 17.72 8.78
C PHE A 147 -9.92 16.96 9.29
N LEU A 148 -9.35 16.08 8.47
CA LEU A 148 -8.13 15.34 8.83
C LEU A 148 -6.92 16.26 9.01
N ARG A 149 -6.76 17.26 8.14
CA ARG A 149 -5.67 18.22 8.26
C ARG A 149 -5.77 19.05 9.55
N ASP A 150 -6.97 19.50 9.89
CA ASP A 150 -7.18 20.52 10.89
C ASP A 150 -7.50 19.97 12.29
N GLU A 151 -8.10 18.78 12.39
CA GLU A 151 -8.60 18.21 13.64
C GLU A 151 -7.90 16.91 14.07
N TYR A 152 -7.21 16.20 13.15
CA TYR A 152 -6.48 14.99 13.48
C TYR A 152 -5.00 15.31 13.73
N ALA A 153 -4.40 14.74 14.79
CA ALA A 153 -3.02 15.00 15.18
C ALA A 153 -1.99 14.04 14.57
N GLY A 154 -2.41 12.84 14.19
CA GLY A 154 -1.54 11.81 13.59
C GLY A 154 -1.21 12.05 12.12
N ASP A 155 -0.48 11.15 11.51
CA ASP A 155 -0.12 11.23 10.09
C ASP A 155 -1.33 11.00 9.18
N VAL A 156 -1.35 11.70 8.05
CA VAL A 156 -2.36 11.48 7.00
C VAL A 156 -1.68 10.81 5.82
N HIS A 157 -2.08 9.58 5.54
CA HIS A 157 -1.56 8.78 4.43
C HIS A 157 -2.54 8.84 3.26
N ILE A 158 -2.06 9.13 2.04
CA ILE A 158 -2.91 9.29 0.85
C ILE A 158 -2.41 8.43 -0.30
N SER A 159 -3.29 7.62 -0.89
CA SER A 159 -2.99 6.86 -2.11
C SER A 159 -3.34 7.66 -3.37
N THR A 160 -2.51 7.51 -4.43
CA THR A 160 -2.61 8.30 -5.67
C THR A 160 -3.12 7.51 -6.87
N GLY A 161 -3.71 6.33 -6.67
CA GLY A 161 -4.39 5.62 -7.78
C GLY A 161 -5.51 6.46 -8.38
N MET A 162 -5.73 6.38 -9.70
CA MET A 162 -6.76 7.14 -10.42
C MET A 162 -6.65 8.66 -10.28
N THR A 163 -5.45 9.19 -10.00
CA THR A 163 -5.23 10.60 -9.68
C THR A 163 -4.29 11.22 -10.72
N THR A 164 -4.61 12.41 -11.22
CA THR A 164 -3.73 13.17 -12.12
C THR A 164 -2.59 13.81 -11.34
N LYS A 165 -1.56 14.27 -12.07
CA LYS A 165 -0.43 15.00 -11.47
C LYS A 165 -0.86 16.30 -10.82
N GLU A 166 -1.82 16.99 -11.45
CA GLU A 166 -2.40 18.23 -10.99
C GLU A 166 -3.18 18.03 -9.69
N GLU A 167 -3.96 16.96 -9.58
CA GLU A 167 -4.70 16.60 -8.36
C GLU A 167 -3.74 16.25 -7.21
N ILE A 168 -2.64 15.54 -7.48
CA ILE A 168 -1.61 15.27 -6.45
C ILE A 168 -1.00 16.58 -5.95
N GLU A 169 -0.64 17.47 -6.87
CA GLU A 169 -0.08 18.78 -6.53
C GLU A 169 -1.07 19.63 -5.71
N GLU A 170 -2.36 19.57 -6.05
CA GLU A 170 -3.41 20.27 -5.31
C GLU A 170 -3.51 19.76 -3.88
N VAL A 171 -3.49 18.43 -3.68
CA VAL A 171 -3.50 17.79 -2.34
C VAL A 171 -2.27 18.19 -1.53
N VAL A 172 -1.06 18.17 -2.13
CA VAL A 172 0.17 18.55 -1.42
C VAL A 172 0.09 20.02 -0.99
N LYS A 173 -0.27 20.93 -1.91
CA LYS A 173 -0.46 22.36 -1.61
C LYS A 173 -1.52 22.60 -0.54
N PHE A 174 -2.59 21.80 -0.54
CA PHE A 174 -3.63 21.88 0.46
C PHE A 174 -3.09 21.62 1.88
N PHE A 175 -2.21 20.60 2.05
CA PHE A 175 -1.58 20.31 3.34
C PHE A 175 -0.46 21.30 3.69
N GLU A 176 0.21 21.90 2.71
CA GLU A 176 1.17 22.99 2.93
C GLU A 176 0.52 24.27 3.47
N ASN A 177 -0.71 24.55 3.07
CA ASN A 177 -1.43 25.79 3.37
C ASN A 177 -2.55 25.59 4.41
N GLY A 178 -2.35 24.73 5.42
CA GLY A 178 -3.31 24.52 6.49
C GLY A 178 -3.36 25.69 7.49
N LYS A 179 -4.50 25.82 8.22
CA LYS A 179 -4.66 26.82 9.27
C LYS A 179 -3.60 26.72 10.39
N ASN A 180 -3.02 25.55 10.58
CA ASN A 180 -1.97 25.26 11.57
C ASN A 180 -0.56 25.26 10.95
N GLY A 181 -0.37 25.93 9.81
CA GLY A 181 0.89 25.99 9.09
C GLY A 181 1.10 24.85 8.10
N ASN A 182 2.34 24.67 7.65
CA ASN A 182 2.69 23.61 6.70
C ASN A 182 2.72 22.25 7.40
N GLN A 183 1.69 21.44 7.16
CA GLN A 183 1.55 20.08 7.70
C GLN A 183 1.99 19.00 6.70
N ALA A 184 2.20 19.33 5.43
CA ALA A 184 2.65 18.37 4.43
C ALA A 184 3.99 17.73 4.83
N LYS A 185 4.98 18.55 5.20
CA LYS A 185 6.33 18.10 5.58
C LYS A 185 6.36 17.24 6.85
N THR A 186 5.43 17.45 7.75
CA THR A 186 5.46 16.78 9.07
C THR A 186 4.54 15.58 9.17
N ARG A 187 3.48 15.49 8.33
CA ARG A 187 2.39 14.52 8.51
C ARG A 187 1.89 13.84 7.24
N LEU A 188 2.18 14.38 6.05
CA LEU A 188 1.63 13.83 4.81
C LEU A 188 2.54 12.71 4.27
N VAL A 189 1.98 11.51 4.11
CA VAL A 189 2.62 10.37 3.45
C VAL A 189 1.87 10.05 2.16
N VAL A 190 2.57 10.04 1.03
CA VAL A 190 1.96 9.82 -0.30
C VAL A 190 2.39 8.46 -0.84
N TYR A 191 1.40 7.66 -1.24
CA TYR A 191 1.61 6.32 -1.78
C TYR A 191 1.55 6.31 -3.30
N ASN A 192 2.62 5.86 -3.95
CA ASN A 192 2.48 5.34 -5.30
C ASN A 192 1.54 4.13 -5.29
N CYS A 193 0.48 4.19 -6.08
CA CYS A 193 -0.56 3.18 -6.13
C CYS A 193 -1.20 3.15 -7.52
N THR A 194 -1.47 1.95 -8.04
CA THR A 194 -2.32 1.73 -9.20
C THR A 194 -3.58 0.98 -8.76
N SER A 195 -4.74 1.54 -9.09
CA SER A 195 -6.04 0.95 -8.74
C SER A 195 -6.43 -0.13 -9.75
N GLY A 196 -6.08 -1.37 -9.44
CA GLY A 196 -6.40 -2.59 -10.20
C GLY A 196 -6.20 -3.80 -9.29
N TYR A 197 -6.98 -4.90 -9.48
CA TYR A 197 -6.97 -6.03 -8.54
C TYR A 197 -7.09 -7.36 -9.28
N PRO A 198 -5.98 -8.08 -9.59
CA PRO A 198 -4.59 -7.67 -9.45
C PRO A 198 -4.11 -6.72 -10.55
N VAL A 199 -3.05 -5.95 -10.28
CA VAL A 199 -2.39 -5.07 -11.26
C VAL A 199 -1.35 -5.88 -12.07
N PRO A 200 -1.40 -5.86 -13.41
CA PRO A 200 -0.32 -6.40 -14.24
C PRO A 200 1.00 -5.67 -14.01
N PHE A 201 2.13 -6.35 -14.11
CA PHE A 201 3.45 -5.77 -13.83
C PHE A 201 3.76 -4.47 -14.59
N PRO A 202 3.46 -4.34 -15.90
CA PRO A 202 3.71 -3.09 -16.62
C PRO A 202 2.94 -1.88 -16.05
N ASP A 203 1.77 -2.12 -15.47
CA ASP A 203 0.87 -1.08 -14.95
C ASP A 203 1.17 -0.69 -13.50
N VAL A 204 2.13 -1.35 -12.83
CA VAL A 204 2.56 -0.99 -11.46
C VAL A 204 3.30 0.35 -11.47
N CYS A 205 3.96 0.71 -12.56
CA CYS A 205 4.63 1.98 -12.75
C CYS A 205 5.61 2.36 -11.62
N MET A 206 6.54 1.45 -11.30
CA MET A 206 7.46 1.58 -10.15
C MET A 206 8.28 2.88 -10.14
N LEU A 207 8.65 3.41 -11.33
CA LEU A 207 9.46 4.63 -11.42
C LEU A 207 8.69 5.89 -11.00
N GLU A 208 7.38 5.80 -10.79
CA GLU A 208 6.61 6.87 -10.18
C GLU A 208 7.05 7.16 -8.72
N ILE A 209 7.63 6.18 -8.02
CA ILE A 209 8.25 6.39 -6.70
C ILE A 209 9.37 7.42 -6.80
N ASN A 210 10.25 7.30 -7.80
CA ASN A 210 11.33 8.25 -8.04
C ASN A 210 10.77 9.64 -8.40
N ARG A 211 9.79 9.69 -9.31
CA ARG A 211 9.14 10.95 -9.69
C ARG A 211 8.47 11.64 -8.50
N LEU A 212 7.76 10.91 -7.65
CA LEU A 212 7.16 11.45 -6.44
C LEU A 212 8.22 11.97 -5.46
N ASN A 213 9.34 11.24 -5.31
CA ASN A 213 10.47 11.68 -4.49
C ASN A 213 11.12 12.98 -5.03
N GLU A 214 11.33 13.06 -6.34
CA GLU A 214 11.91 14.26 -6.97
C GLU A 214 11.01 15.48 -6.80
N LEU A 215 9.69 15.32 -7.00
CA LEU A 215 8.73 16.43 -6.94
C LEU A 215 8.34 16.81 -5.50
N TYR A 216 8.17 15.82 -4.64
CA TYR A 216 7.53 16.02 -3.34
C TYR A 216 8.36 15.59 -2.13
N GLY A 217 9.45 14.81 -2.27
CA GLY A 217 10.21 14.29 -1.13
C GLY A 217 10.74 15.36 -0.17
N HIS A 218 11.02 16.58 -0.68
CA HIS A 218 11.39 17.73 0.13
C HIS A 218 10.20 18.50 0.74
N ARG A 219 8.97 18.25 0.26
CA ARG A 219 7.73 18.96 0.63
C ARG A 219 6.83 18.16 1.58
N ILE A 220 6.88 16.84 1.52
CA ILE A 220 6.05 15.94 2.32
C ILE A 220 6.90 15.13 3.30
N LYS A 221 6.23 14.40 4.21
CA LYS A 221 6.91 13.59 5.22
C LYS A 221 7.63 12.39 4.60
N GLU A 222 6.93 11.55 3.85
CA GLU A 222 7.47 10.30 3.29
C GLU A 222 6.74 9.90 2.01
N ILE A 223 7.45 9.16 1.14
CA ILE A 223 6.88 8.44 0.01
C ILE A 223 6.71 6.97 0.38
N ALA A 224 5.64 6.37 -0.10
CA ALA A 224 5.22 5.01 0.20
C ALA A 224 4.75 4.27 -1.06
N PHE A 225 4.51 2.98 -0.94
CA PHE A 225 3.99 2.13 -2.02
C PHE A 225 2.82 1.28 -1.51
N SER A 226 1.72 1.26 -2.27
CA SER A 226 0.56 0.38 -2.03
C SER A 226 0.37 -0.51 -3.25
N GLY A 227 0.68 -1.80 -3.10
CA GLY A 227 0.78 -2.76 -4.19
C GLY A 227 -0.42 -3.72 -4.27
N HIS A 228 -0.98 -3.88 -5.48
CA HIS A 228 -2.06 -4.83 -5.79
C HIS A 228 -1.63 -5.89 -6.81
N HIS A 229 -0.33 -6.04 -7.04
CA HIS A 229 0.29 -7.02 -7.93
C HIS A 229 0.40 -8.39 -7.28
N LEU A 230 0.72 -9.41 -8.06
CA LEU A 230 1.00 -10.76 -7.57
C LEU A 230 2.49 -10.92 -7.18
N GLY A 231 2.76 -11.73 -6.15
CA GLY A 231 4.13 -11.94 -5.66
C GLY A 231 4.62 -10.80 -4.76
N ILE A 232 5.94 -10.80 -4.45
CA ILE A 232 6.57 -9.88 -3.48
C ILE A 232 7.81 -9.16 -4.02
N ALA A 233 8.29 -9.51 -5.21
CA ALA A 233 9.52 -8.92 -5.77
C ALA A 233 9.41 -7.40 -5.98
N ILE A 234 8.23 -6.95 -6.36
CA ILE A 234 7.93 -5.53 -6.59
C ILE A 234 7.99 -4.74 -5.27
N ASP A 235 7.57 -5.33 -4.15
CA ASP A 235 7.61 -4.68 -2.84
C ASP A 235 9.05 -4.40 -2.39
N ILE A 236 9.95 -5.37 -2.61
CA ILE A 236 11.38 -5.21 -2.33
C ILE A 236 12.01 -4.12 -3.21
N ALA A 237 11.67 -4.14 -4.51
CA ALA A 237 12.11 -3.11 -5.44
C ALA A 237 11.57 -1.71 -5.06
N ALA A 238 10.29 -1.60 -4.62
CA ALA A 238 9.72 -0.35 -4.17
C ALA A 238 10.46 0.24 -2.98
N TYR A 239 10.82 -0.59 -2.00
CA TYR A 239 11.65 -0.18 -0.87
C TYR A 239 13.03 0.31 -1.33
N THR A 240 13.68 -0.41 -2.23
CA THR A 240 14.98 -0.01 -2.81
C THR A 240 14.91 1.31 -3.59
N LEU A 241 13.76 1.63 -4.20
CA LEU A 241 13.50 2.91 -4.85
C LEU A 241 13.17 4.05 -3.88
N GLY A 242 13.11 3.77 -2.57
CA GLY A 242 12.95 4.78 -1.52
C GLY A 242 11.57 4.86 -0.88
N ALA A 243 10.65 3.95 -1.17
CA ALA A 243 9.39 3.85 -0.44
C ALA A 243 9.66 3.48 1.04
N LYS A 244 9.17 4.29 1.99
CA LYS A 244 9.35 4.06 3.43
C LYS A 244 8.31 3.10 4.02
N TRP A 245 7.17 2.96 3.35
CA TRP A 245 6.05 2.13 3.74
C TRP A 245 5.67 1.23 2.58
N ILE A 246 5.41 -0.04 2.88
CA ILE A 246 4.87 -1.02 1.92
C ILE A 246 3.53 -1.50 2.44
N GLU A 247 2.47 -1.27 1.67
CA GLU A 247 1.12 -1.72 1.99
C GLU A 247 0.68 -2.81 1.04
N ARG A 248 0.19 -3.92 1.60
CA ARG A 248 -0.36 -5.03 0.84
C ARG A 248 -1.65 -5.55 1.48
N HIS A 249 -2.64 -5.84 0.65
CA HIS A 249 -3.81 -6.58 1.13
C HIS A 249 -3.40 -7.90 1.74
N PHE A 250 -4.07 -8.28 2.83
CA PHE A 250 -3.76 -9.45 3.63
C PHE A 250 -5.00 -10.26 3.94
N THR A 251 -4.91 -11.57 3.80
CA THR A 251 -5.96 -12.53 4.14
C THR A 251 -5.34 -13.82 4.68
N LYS A 252 -6.10 -14.58 5.44
CA LYS A 252 -5.70 -15.93 5.86
C LYS A 252 -5.79 -16.92 4.70
N ASP A 253 -6.79 -16.75 3.83
CA ASP A 253 -7.09 -17.66 2.73
C ASP A 253 -7.67 -16.88 1.55
N ARG A 254 -7.01 -16.92 0.41
CA ARG A 254 -7.43 -16.25 -0.82
C ARG A 254 -8.66 -16.88 -1.46
N THR A 255 -9.06 -18.08 -1.02
CA THR A 255 -10.26 -18.78 -1.52
C THR A 255 -11.53 -18.42 -0.75
N TRP A 256 -11.44 -17.60 0.29
CA TRP A 256 -12.60 -17.18 1.07
C TRP A 256 -13.63 -16.41 0.23
N LYS A 257 -14.87 -16.40 0.71
CA LYS A 257 -16.00 -15.73 0.06
C LYS A 257 -15.62 -14.30 -0.36
N GLY A 258 -15.79 -14.01 -1.65
CA GLY A 258 -15.38 -12.75 -2.24
C GLY A 258 -14.11 -12.81 -3.11
N ALA A 259 -13.36 -13.93 -3.12
CA ALA A 259 -12.29 -14.15 -4.07
C ALA A 259 -12.84 -14.57 -5.45
N PRO A 260 -12.41 -13.97 -6.58
CA PRO A 260 -12.66 -14.57 -7.86
C PRO A 260 -11.89 -15.88 -7.94
N LEU A 261 -12.56 -16.97 -8.38
CA LEU A 261 -11.88 -18.20 -8.79
C LEU A 261 -10.98 -17.87 -10.00
N LEU A 262 -9.71 -17.62 -9.77
CA LEU A 262 -8.73 -17.64 -10.85
C LEU A 262 -8.50 -19.11 -11.19
N PRO A 263 -8.53 -19.49 -12.48
CA PRO A 263 -8.05 -20.81 -12.89
C PRO A 263 -6.61 -20.98 -12.37
N PRO A 264 -6.20 -22.20 -11.96
CA PRO A 264 -4.83 -22.45 -11.55
C PRO A 264 -3.89 -21.94 -12.66
N ALA A 265 -2.88 -21.16 -12.26
CA ALA A 265 -1.87 -20.66 -13.18
C ALA A 265 -1.29 -21.86 -13.92
N SER A 266 -1.44 -21.89 -15.24
CA SER A 266 -0.77 -22.90 -16.09
C SER A 266 0.72 -22.86 -15.77
N PRO A 267 1.40 -24.01 -15.67
CA PRO A 267 2.85 -24.03 -15.43
C PRO A 267 3.55 -23.22 -16.51
N PRO A 268 4.65 -22.52 -16.20
CA PRO A 268 5.36 -21.71 -17.18
C PRO A 268 5.80 -22.61 -18.33
N SER A 269 5.19 -22.41 -19.50
CA SER A 269 5.67 -23.00 -20.73
C SER A 269 7.03 -22.37 -21.03
N SER A 270 8.03 -23.26 -21.14
CA SER A 270 9.41 -23.01 -21.53
C SER A 270 9.59 -21.81 -22.46
N LEU A 271 10.60 -21.01 -22.15
CA LEU A 271 11.23 -19.96 -22.93
C LEU A 271 10.99 -20.08 -24.43
N ARG A 272 10.11 -19.27 -24.99
CA ARG A 272 10.08 -18.94 -26.41
C ARG A 272 10.45 -17.48 -26.59
N ALA A 273 11.39 -17.24 -27.51
CA ALA A 273 11.86 -15.91 -27.87
C ALA A 273 10.71 -14.99 -28.35
N PRO A 274 10.85 -13.67 -28.20
CA PRO A 274 9.78 -12.73 -28.53
C PRO A 274 9.58 -12.59 -30.03
N ALA A 275 8.33 -12.74 -30.49
CA ALA A 275 7.90 -12.32 -31.81
C ALA A 275 7.58 -10.82 -31.82
N PRO A 276 7.77 -10.12 -32.96
CA PRO A 276 7.65 -8.67 -33.02
C PRO A 276 6.20 -8.18 -32.80
N ALA A 277 6.09 -7.07 -32.08
CA ALA A 277 4.85 -6.42 -31.72
C ALA A 277 3.99 -6.02 -32.93
N ARG A 278 2.73 -6.46 -32.95
CA ARG A 278 1.67 -5.84 -33.75
C ARG A 278 0.66 -5.25 -32.78
N HIS A 279 0.46 -3.95 -32.84
CA HIS A 279 -0.60 -3.26 -32.12
C HIS A 279 -1.97 -3.65 -32.67
N PRO A 280 -2.94 -4.05 -31.84
CA PRO A 280 -4.35 -4.04 -32.23
C PRO A 280 -4.99 -2.68 -31.93
N PRO A 281 -6.04 -2.28 -32.69
CA PRO A 281 -6.65 -0.98 -32.61
C PRO A 281 -7.47 -0.79 -31.31
N SER A 282 -7.44 0.45 -30.83
CA SER A 282 -8.24 0.97 -29.74
C SER A 282 -9.75 0.86 -30.03
N SER A 283 -10.49 0.09 -29.23
CA SER A 283 -11.87 0.40 -28.86
C SER A 283 -12.42 -0.60 -27.83
N LEU A 284 -13.18 -0.06 -26.89
CA LEU A 284 -13.94 -0.71 -25.80
C LEU A 284 -13.18 -0.83 -24.46
N GLN A 285 -13.18 0.28 -23.71
CA GLN A 285 -13.04 0.23 -22.27
C GLN A 285 -14.27 -0.52 -21.70
N PRO A 286 -14.08 -1.58 -20.91
CA PRO A 286 -15.17 -2.11 -20.12
C PRO A 286 -15.55 -1.08 -19.05
N PRO A 287 -16.84 -0.96 -18.67
CA PRO A 287 -17.27 -0.04 -17.63
C PRO A 287 -16.53 -0.37 -16.32
N ALA A 288 -16.16 0.68 -15.58
CA ALA A 288 -15.51 0.59 -14.28
C ALA A 288 -16.30 -0.41 -13.40
N ARG A 289 -15.76 -1.61 -13.22
CA ARG A 289 -16.30 -2.57 -12.27
C ARG A 289 -15.96 -2.07 -10.87
N LEU A 290 -16.97 -1.51 -10.19
CA LEU A 290 -16.92 -1.34 -8.75
C LEU A 290 -16.76 -2.74 -8.13
N CYS A 291 -15.54 -3.11 -7.83
CA CYS A 291 -15.20 -4.44 -7.35
C CYS A 291 -15.31 -4.48 -5.82
N ALA A 292 -16.51 -4.81 -5.32
CA ALA A 292 -16.61 -5.37 -3.98
C ALA A 292 -16.20 -6.84 -4.05
N GLY A 293 -15.19 -7.25 -3.31
CA GLY A 293 -14.73 -8.63 -3.19
C GLY A 293 -13.45 -9.02 -3.93
N THR A 294 -12.73 -8.08 -4.54
CA THR A 294 -11.47 -8.35 -5.25
C THR A 294 -10.23 -8.32 -4.37
N ASP A 295 -10.34 -7.84 -3.13
CA ASP A 295 -9.22 -7.69 -2.21
C ASP A 295 -8.49 -9.02 -1.95
N HIS A 296 -9.23 -10.13 -1.77
CA HIS A 296 -8.63 -11.44 -1.57
C HIS A 296 -7.74 -11.89 -2.73
N ALA A 297 -8.09 -11.57 -3.99
CA ALA A 297 -7.30 -11.98 -5.16
C ALA A 297 -5.90 -11.34 -5.19
N ALA A 298 -5.78 -10.08 -4.77
CA ALA A 298 -4.53 -9.35 -4.68
C ALA A 298 -3.85 -9.48 -3.31
N SER A 299 -4.49 -10.15 -2.32
CA SER A 299 -3.98 -10.30 -0.97
C SER A 299 -2.79 -11.26 -0.90
N LEU A 300 -1.90 -10.99 0.05
CA LEU A 300 -0.92 -11.95 0.55
C LEU A 300 -1.55 -12.80 1.65
N GLU A 301 -1.18 -14.07 1.68
CA GLU A 301 -1.42 -14.97 2.80
C GLU A 301 -0.24 -14.92 3.79
N PRO A 302 -0.34 -15.47 5.01
CA PRO A 302 0.71 -15.37 6.03
C PRO A 302 2.11 -15.75 5.55
N ALA A 303 2.22 -16.84 4.77
CA ALA A 303 3.51 -17.28 4.21
C ALA A 303 4.10 -16.24 3.24
N GLY A 304 3.26 -15.61 2.41
CA GLY A 304 3.68 -14.56 1.48
C GLY A 304 4.10 -13.28 2.20
N LEU A 305 3.30 -12.84 3.18
CA LEU A 305 3.60 -11.66 3.98
C LEU A 305 4.88 -11.85 4.80
N GLY A 306 5.03 -13.00 5.47
CA GLY A 306 6.23 -13.31 6.25
C GLY A 306 7.50 -13.37 5.41
N LYS A 307 7.41 -13.91 4.18
CA LYS A 307 8.52 -13.89 3.23
C LYS A 307 8.88 -12.45 2.83
N MET A 308 7.89 -11.62 2.52
CA MET A 308 8.11 -10.22 2.17
C MET A 308 8.76 -9.43 3.32
N CYS A 309 8.27 -9.54 4.54
CA CYS A 309 8.84 -8.87 5.70
C CYS A 309 10.30 -9.28 5.94
N ARG A 310 10.60 -10.58 5.89
CA ARG A 310 11.97 -11.11 6.01
C ARG A 310 12.88 -10.55 4.93
N ASP A 311 12.43 -10.57 3.68
CA ASP A 311 13.23 -10.12 2.54
C ASP A 311 13.45 -8.60 2.56
N LEU A 312 12.51 -7.81 3.10
CA LEU A 312 12.67 -6.37 3.35
C LEU A 312 13.72 -6.09 4.43
N VAL A 313 13.76 -6.87 5.51
CA VAL A 313 14.81 -6.76 6.55
C VAL A 313 16.18 -7.07 5.96
N ALA A 314 16.31 -8.18 5.25
CA ALA A 314 17.58 -8.56 4.59
C ALA A 314 18.03 -7.51 3.56
N THR A 315 17.07 -6.93 2.81
CA THR A 315 17.37 -5.84 1.87
C THR A 315 17.85 -4.59 2.60
N HIS A 316 17.21 -4.22 3.72
CA HIS A 316 17.62 -3.09 4.55
C HIS A 316 19.09 -3.25 5.03
N GLU A 317 19.44 -4.42 5.54
CA GLU A 317 20.79 -4.73 5.98
C GLU A 317 21.82 -4.67 4.83
N ALA A 318 21.41 -5.03 3.62
CA ALA A 318 22.28 -5.02 2.43
C ALA A 318 22.42 -3.63 1.79
N LEU A 319 21.53 -2.68 2.08
CA LEU A 319 21.56 -1.32 1.50
C LEU A 319 22.60 -0.43 2.19
N THR A 320 23.87 -0.81 2.06
CA THR A 320 25.02 -0.10 2.64
C THR A 320 26.09 0.16 1.57
N LEU A 321 26.89 1.16 1.78
CA LEU A 321 28.12 1.38 1.01
C LEU A 321 29.28 0.56 1.61
N LYS A 322 30.20 0.10 0.77
CA LYS A 322 31.45 -0.51 1.26
C LYS A 322 32.20 0.48 2.16
N PRO A 323 32.55 0.13 3.41
CA PRO A 323 33.32 0.99 4.30
C PRO A 323 34.79 1.08 3.88
N SER A 324 35.26 0.15 3.02
CA SER A 324 36.60 0.10 2.46
C SER A 324 36.59 -0.54 1.07
N ASP A 325 37.62 -0.30 0.25
CA ASP A 325 37.73 -0.89 -1.10
C ASP A 325 37.69 -2.40 -1.07
N ILE A 326 38.25 -3.02 -0.03
CA ILE A 326 38.28 -4.47 0.17
C ILE A 326 37.72 -4.76 1.55
N LEU A 327 36.63 -5.51 1.58
CA LEU A 327 36.08 -5.99 2.85
C LEU A 327 36.92 -7.10 3.45
N GLU A 328 36.89 -7.24 4.76
CA GLU A 328 37.63 -8.29 5.47
C GLU A 328 37.33 -9.69 4.92
N ILE A 329 36.04 -9.97 4.66
CA ILE A 329 35.60 -11.25 4.07
C ILE A 329 36.19 -11.52 2.67
N GLU A 330 36.58 -10.48 1.93
CA GLU A 330 37.18 -10.61 0.60
C GLU A 330 38.71 -10.89 0.65
N THR A 331 39.37 -10.66 1.79
CA THR A 331 40.83 -10.66 1.91
C THR A 331 41.44 -12.04 1.56
N GLU A 332 40.85 -13.11 2.07
CA GLU A 332 41.34 -14.46 1.80
C GLU A 332 41.18 -14.83 0.31
N GLN A 333 40.00 -14.54 -0.28
CA GLN A 333 39.75 -14.81 -1.69
C GLN A 333 40.60 -13.97 -2.61
N ARG A 334 40.84 -12.69 -2.23
CA ARG A 334 41.74 -11.82 -2.97
C ARG A 334 43.15 -12.37 -2.99
N ASN A 335 43.67 -12.92 -1.88
CA ASN A 335 44.99 -13.50 -1.82
C ASN A 335 45.14 -14.77 -2.63
N LYS A 336 44.09 -15.59 -2.70
CA LYS A 336 44.11 -16.88 -3.42
C LYS A 336 43.81 -16.75 -4.91
N LEU A 337 42.86 -15.87 -5.29
CA LEU A 337 42.25 -15.89 -6.62
C LEU A 337 42.55 -14.65 -7.48
N LYS A 338 42.95 -13.49 -6.86
CA LYS A 338 43.14 -12.27 -7.62
C LYS A 338 44.34 -12.39 -8.56
N TYR A 339 44.12 -12.24 -9.88
CA TYR A 339 45.20 -12.20 -10.89
C TYR A 339 46.15 -11.05 -10.56
N ARG A 340 47.44 -11.38 -10.61
CA ARG A 340 48.54 -10.44 -10.48
C ARG A 340 49.49 -10.62 -11.67
N LYS A 341 49.82 -9.51 -12.35
CA LYS A 341 50.91 -9.56 -13.31
C LYS A 341 52.21 -10.00 -12.58
N GLN A 342 52.84 -11.05 -13.06
CA GLN A 342 54.18 -11.46 -12.61
C GLN A 342 55.19 -10.44 -13.06
#